data_62594641d7cac31259c03ffa160d450b
#
_entry.id   62594641d7cac31259c03ffa160d450b
#
_cell.length_a   1.000
_cell.length_b   1.000
_cell.length_c   1.000
_cell.angle_alpha   90.00
_cell.angle_beta   90.00
_cell.angle_gamma   90.00
#
_symmetry.space_group_name_H-M   'P 1'
#
loop_
_entity.id
_entity.type
_entity.pdbx_description
1 polymer ?
#
loop_
_entity_poly.entity_id
_entity_poly.type
_entity_poly.pdbx_seq_one_letter_code
_entity_poly.pdbx_strand_id
1 'polypeptide(L)'
;MSYSHAPENYDCPFCKVAQGIFEGYTQADDVIYRDHVVTAFIASHWWPNNPGHVIIIPNRHIENIYDLTPFTAIYVHELARQIAIAFKEVYGAEGTSTRQHNEPAGYQEVFHYHLHVFPRYNHDYLYDLTFQRRLTTPEERLPYAEKLKRYFDGKSLEVEM
;
A
#
# COMPACT_ATOMS: atom_id res chain seq x y z
N MET A 1 -18.79 -7.15 -19.52
CA MET A 1 -18.66 -5.70 -19.45
C MET A 1 -17.27 -5.40 -18.92
N SER A 2 -16.59 -4.42 -19.51
CA SER A 2 -15.31 -3.97 -18.94
C SER A 2 -15.62 -2.93 -17.86
N TYR A 3 -15.03 -3.11 -16.68
CA TYR A 3 -15.07 -2.15 -15.56
C TYR A 3 -13.79 -1.30 -15.53
N SER A 4 -13.09 -1.22 -16.67
CA SER A 4 -11.86 -0.44 -16.78
C SER A 4 -12.17 1.05 -16.98
N HIS A 5 -11.46 1.88 -16.25
CA HIS A 5 -11.50 3.34 -16.33
C HIS A 5 -10.12 3.93 -16.65
N ALA A 6 -9.09 3.10 -16.75
CA ALA A 6 -7.77 3.53 -17.14
C ALA A 6 -7.81 4.17 -18.54
N PRO A 7 -7.18 5.34 -18.75
CA PRO A 7 -7.05 5.92 -20.08
C PRO A 7 -6.36 4.99 -21.07
N GLU A 8 -6.61 5.18 -22.34
CA GLU A 8 -5.83 4.50 -23.39
C GLU A 8 -4.35 4.78 -23.20
N ASN A 9 -3.51 3.74 -23.29
CA ASN A 9 -2.06 3.80 -23.03
C ASN A 9 -1.70 4.31 -21.63
N TYR A 10 -2.46 3.92 -20.62
CA TYR A 10 -2.23 4.31 -19.23
C TYR A 10 -0.82 3.98 -18.75
N ASP A 11 -0.04 5.04 -18.47
CA ASP A 11 1.28 4.94 -17.88
C ASP A 11 1.17 4.72 -16.36
N CYS A 12 0.99 3.47 -15.98
CA CYS A 12 0.66 3.08 -14.62
C CYS A 12 1.82 3.30 -13.64
N PRO A 13 1.69 4.23 -12.68
CA PRO A 13 2.78 4.49 -11.71
C PRO A 13 3.08 3.28 -10.83
N PHE A 14 2.10 2.44 -10.53
CA PHE A 14 2.31 1.26 -9.68
C PHE A 14 2.94 0.09 -10.44
N CYS A 15 2.70 -0.04 -11.74
CA CYS A 15 3.46 -0.96 -12.57
C CYS A 15 4.95 -0.60 -12.58
N LYS A 16 5.27 0.70 -12.63
CA LYS A 16 6.67 1.18 -12.54
C LYS A 16 7.29 0.81 -11.20
N VAL A 17 6.61 1.06 -10.09
CA VAL A 17 7.09 0.66 -8.76
C VAL A 17 7.31 -0.86 -8.66
N ALA A 18 6.37 -1.66 -9.16
CA ALA A 18 6.51 -3.12 -9.19
C ALA A 18 7.72 -3.60 -10.02
N GLN A 19 8.09 -2.85 -11.07
CA GLN A 19 9.26 -3.11 -11.91
C GLN A 19 10.57 -2.52 -11.36
N GLY A 20 10.51 -1.77 -10.25
CA GLY A 20 11.69 -1.09 -9.69
C GLY A 20 12.05 0.21 -10.40
N ILE A 21 11.11 0.84 -11.09
CA ILE A 21 11.26 2.13 -11.76
C ILE A 21 10.65 3.21 -10.88
N PHE A 22 11.48 4.11 -10.36
CA PHE A 22 11.09 5.13 -9.36
C PHE A 22 11.19 6.55 -9.96
N GLU A 23 10.24 6.88 -10.81
CA GLU A 23 10.17 8.19 -11.51
C GLU A 23 9.10 9.12 -10.88
N GLY A 24 8.27 8.62 -9.96
CA GLY A 24 7.18 9.34 -9.34
C GLY A 24 7.45 9.72 -7.88
N TYR A 25 6.39 9.78 -7.09
CA TYR A 25 6.47 10.12 -5.66
C TYR A 25 7.09 9.01 -4.81
N THR A 26 6.90 7.74 -5.19
CA THR A 26 7.47 6.59 -4.50
C THR A 26 8.92 6.42 -4.89
N GLN A 27 9.80 6.27 -3.90
CA GLN A 27 11.24 6.06 -4.09
C GLN A 27 11.63 4.62 -3.76
N ALA A 28 12.82 4.19 -4.17
CA ALA A 28 13.32 2.85 -3.89
C ALA A 28 13.33 2.54 -2.38
N ASP A 29 13.67 3.53 -1.55
CA ASP A 29 13.72 3.38 -0.10
C ASP A 29 12.35 3.23 0.57
N ASP A 30 11.27 3.60 -0.11
CA ASP A 30 9.91 3.40 0.39
C ASP A 30 9.46 1.93 0.33
N VAL A 31 10.07 1.09 -0.52
CA VAL A 31 9.72 -0.32 -0.68
C VAL A 31 10.15 -1.11 0.56
N ILE A 32 9.17 -1.67 1.27
CA ILE A 32 9.39 -2.40 2.52
C ILE A 32 9.35 -3.92 2.36
N TYR A 33 8.69 -4.41 1.32
CA TYR A 33 8.57 -5.82 0.99
C TYR A 33 8.33 -6.01 -0.50
N ARG A 34 8.91 -7.05 -1.06
CA ARG A 34 8.64 -7.49 -2.44
C ARG A 34 8.87 -8.98 -2.57
N ASP A 35 7.95 -9.66 -3.22
CA ASP A 35 8.11 -11.03 -3.70
C ASP A 35 7.70 -11.15 -5.18
N HIS A 36 7.43 -12.36 -5.65
CA HIS A 36 7.03 -12.62 -7.03
C HIS A 36 5.57 -12.24 -7.34
N VAL A 37 4.74 -11.98 -6.33
CA VAL A 37 3.30 -11.67 -6.49
C VAL A 37 2.97 -10.24 -6.12
N VAL A 38 3.54 -9.73 -5.00
CA VAL A 38 3.15 -8.45 -4.41
C VAL A 38 4.35 -7.58 -4.07
N THR A 39 4.12 -6.27 -4.07
CA THR A 39 5.05 -5.26 -3.56
C THR A 39 4.32 -4.39 -2.54
N ALA A 40 4.98 -4.05 -1.44
CA ALA A 40 4.48 -3.10 -0.45
C ALA A 40 5.48 -1.96 -0.24
N PHE A 41 4.96 -0.75 -0.09
CA PHE A 41 5.76 0.46 0.09
C PHE A 41 5.05 1.49 0.95
N ILE A 42 5.82 2.37 1.58
CA ILE A 42 5.29 3.52 2.33
C ILE A 42 4.56 4.45 1.35
N ALA A 43 3.33 4.80 1.67
CA ALA A 43 2.56 5.74 0.87
C ALA A 43 3.18 7.14 0.90
N SER A 44 3.18 7.80 -0.26
CA SER A 44 3.75 9.15 -0.40
C SER A 44 2.87 10.25 0.19
N HIS A 45 1.58 10.02 0.31
CA HIS A 45 0.63 10.99 0.88
C HIS A 45 0.11 10.48 2.22
N TRP A 46 0.21 11.33 3.24
CA TRP A 46 -0.18 10.98 4.60
C TRP A 46 -1.31 11.85 5.12
N TRP A 47 -2.12 11.26 5.95
CA TRP A 47 -3.03 11.96 6.86
C TRP A 47 -2.26 12.42 8.10
N PRO A 48 -2.71 13.51 8.76
CA PRO A 48 -1.92 14.17 9.83
C PRO A 48 -1.47 13.25 10.95
N ASN A 49 -2.31 12.28 11.33
CA ASN A 49 -2.08 11.46 12.53
C ASN A 49 -1.80 9.98 12.22
N ASN A 50 -1.59 9.63 10.95
CA ASN A 50 -1.35 8.24 10.52
C ASN A 50 -0.09 8.12 9.65
N PRO A 51 1.08 8.56 10.17
CA PRO A 51 2.32 8.53 9.41
C PRO A 51 2.76 7.10 9.12
N GLY A 52 3.39 6.90 7.97
CA GLY A 52 3.99 5.62 7.61
C GLY A 52 3.00 4.54 7.21
N HIS A 53 1.76 4.90 6.79
CA HIS A 53 0.86 3.89 6.26
C HIS A 53 1.40 3.28 4.96
N VAL A 54 1.01 2.04 4.69
CA VAL A 54 1.56 1.22 3.62
C VAL A 54 0.52 1.00 2.53
N ILE A 55 0.98 0.95 1.29
CA ILE A 55 0.23 0.49 0.13
C ILE A 55 0.79 -0.87 -0.30
N ILE A 56 -0.10 -1.83 -0.56
CA ILE A 56 0.19 -3.13 -1.14
C ILE A 56 -0.39 -3.17 -2.55
N ILE A 57 0.42 -3.59 -3.51
CA ILE A 57 0.00 -3.77 -4.91
C ILE A 57 0.34 -5.18 -5.41
N PRO A 58 -0.47 -5.77 -6.29
CA PRO A 58 -0.03 -6.88 -7.13
C PRO A 58 1.08 -6.42 -8.08
N ASN A 59 2.09 -7.25 -8.32
CA ASN A 59 3.14 -6.93 -9.30
C ASN A 59 2.60 -6.93 -10.74
N ARG A 60 1.62 -7.81 -11.01
CA ARG A 60 0.88 -7.80 -12.27
C ARG A 60 -0.13 -6.65 -12.27
N HIS A 61 -0.28 -5.98 -13.41
CA HIS A 61 -1.33 -4.97 -13.57
C HIS A 61 -2.71 -5.61 -13.46
N ILE A 62 -3.44 -5.22 -12.43
CA ILE A 62 -4.85 -5.54 -12.19
C ILE A 62 -5.48 -4.22 -11.79
N GLU A 63 -6.49 -3.74 -12.53
CA GLU A 63 -7.02 -2.40 -12.30
C GLU A 63 -7.85 -2.32 -11.02
N ASN A 64 -8.69 -3.30 -10.76
CA ASN A 64 -9.67 -3.28 -9.67
C ASN A 64 -9.92 -4.68 -9.08
N ILE A 65 -10.78 -4.76 -8.07
CA ILE A 65 -11.05 -6.02 -7.35
C ILE A 65 -11.75 -7.08 -8.22
N TYR A 66 -12.44 -6.68 -9.30
CA TYR A 66 -13.24 -7.59 -10.10
C TYR A 66 -12.38 -8.59 -10.87
N ASP A 67 -11.15 -8.20 -11.22
CA ASP A 67 -10.18 -9.02 -11.94
C ASP A 67 -9.10 -9.62 -11.01
N LEU A 68 -9.20 -9.37 -9.69
CA LEU A 68 -8.27 -9.90 -8.71
C LEU A 68 -8.49 -11.40 -8.53
N THR A 69 -7.48 -12.21 -8.84
CA THR A 69 -7.59 -13.66 -8.68
C THR A 69 -7.55 -14.06 -7.20
N PRO A 70 -8.17 -15.20 -6.81
CA PRO A 70 -8.06 -15.71 -5.44
C PRO A 70 -6.61 -15.89 -4.98
N PHE A 71 -5.75 -16.38 -5.86
CA PHE A 71 -4.30 -16.51 -5.57
C PHE A 71 -3.67 -15.17 -5.20
N THR A 72 -3.87 -14.14 -6.01
CA THR A 72 -3.31 -12.80 -5.71
C THR A 72 -3.94 -12.19 -4.46
N ALA A 73 -5.25 -12.40 -4.24
CA ALA A 73 -5.95 -11.89 -3.06
C ALA A 73 -5.37 -12.47 -1.76
N ILE A 74 -5.02 -13.75 -1.75
CA ILE A 74 -4.38 -14.39 -0.59
C ILE A 74 -3.05 -13.71 -0.26
N TYR A 75 -2.18 -13.48 -1.26
CA TYR A 75 -0.90 -12.79 -1.04
C TYR A 75 -1.07 -11.37 -0.53
N VAL A 76 -1.99 -10.60 -1.11
CA VAL A 76 -2.28 -9.22 -0.68
C VAL A 76 -2.74 -9.21 0.77
N HIS A 77 -3.68 -10.07 1.15
CA HIS A 77 -4.24 -10.07 2.51
C HIS A 77 -3.30 -10.69 3.54
N GLU A 78 -2.49 -11.69 3.17
CA GLU A 78 -1.47 -12.20 4.09
C GLU A 78 -0.40 -11.13 4.36
N LEU A 79 0.05 -10.41 3.33
CA LEU A 79 0.97 -9.30 3.53
C LEU A 79 0.34 -8.18 4.37
N ALA A 80 -0.95 -7.86 4.15
CA ALA A 80 -1.67 -6.89 4.97
C ALA A 80 -1.73 -7.31 6.45
N ARG A 81 -1.95 -8.59 6.73
CA ARG A 81 -1.92 -9.15 8.09
C ARG A 81 -0.55 -8.98 8.73
N GLN A 82 0.52 -9.31 8.00
CA GLN A 82 1.90 -9.15 8.50
C GLN A 82 2.26 -7.68 8.76
N ILE A 83 1.84 -6.77 7.88
CA ILE A 83 2.04 -5.32 8.08
C ILE A 83 1.26 -4.82 9.30
N ALA A 84 0.02 -5.27 9.49
CA ALA A 84 -0.78 -4.90 10.66
C ALA A 84 -0.11 -5.33 11.97
N ILE A 85 0.48 -6.53 12.01
CA ILE A 85 1.28 -7.01 13.15
C ILE A 85 2.53 -6.13 13.33
N ALA A 86 3.26 -5.86 12.23
CA ALA A 86 4.43 -5.00 12.27
C ALA A 86 4.11 -3.60 12.83
N PHE A 87 2.98 -3.00 12.45
CA PHE A 87 2.55 -1.71 13.02
C PHE A 87 2.38 -1.75 14.54
N LYS A 88 1.86 -2.86 15.07
CA LYS A 88 1.76 -3.05 16.53
C LYS A 88 3.14 -3.10 17.18
N GLU A 89 4.07 -3.85 16.58
CA GLU A 89 5.38 -4.13 17.15
C GLU A 89 6.37 -2.98 17.00
N VAL A 90 6.43 -2.34 15.81
CA VAL A 90 7.49 -1.37 15.53
C VAL A 90 7.04 0.08 15.47
N TYR A 91 5.73 0.35 15.31
CA TYR A 91 5.18 1.71 15.39
C TYR A 91 4.47 1.98 16.73
N GLY A 92 4.14 0.93 17.48
CA GLY A 92 3.31 1.06 18.69
C GLY A 92 1.86 1.44 18.38
N ALA A 93 1.37 1.06 17.19
CA ALA A 93 0.00 1.37 16.79
C ALA A 93 -1.02 0.71 17.74
N GLU A 94 -2.08 1.45 18.08
CA GLU A 94 -3.14 0.97 18.95
C GLU A 94 -4.20 0.13 18.23
N GLY A 95 -4.30 0.32 16.90
CA GLY A 95 -5.15 -0.45 16.01
C GLY A 95 -4.65 -0.40 14.58
N THR A 96 -5.39 -1.02 13.66
CA THR A 96 -5.11 -1.00 12.23
C THR A 96 -6.41 -0.91 11.42
N SER A 97 -6.34 -0.35 10.23
CA SER A 97 -7.44 -0.34 9.27
C SER A 97 -6.92 -0.62 7.87
N THR A 98 -7.75 -1.25 7.06
CA THR A 98 -7.49 -1.40 5.62
C THR A 98 -8.51 -0.63 4.82
N ARG A 99 -8.10 -0.13 3.65
CA ARG A 99 -8.99 0.57 2.73
C ARG A 99 -8.59 0.26 1.29
N GLN A 100 -9.60 -0.03 0.44
CA GLN A 100 -9.43 -0.33 -0.96
C GLN A 100 -10.55 0.34 -1.75
N HIS A 101 -10.25 0.86 -2.92
CA HIS A 101 -11.19 1.60 -3.77
C HIS A 101 -11.23 0.99 -5.17
N ASN A 102 -12.42 0.92 -5.75
CA ASN A 102 -12.63 0.49 -7.12
C ASN A 102 -13.43 1.53 -7.87
N GLU A 103 -12.99 1.84 -9.06
CA GLU A 103 -13.62 2.78 -9.97
C GLU A 103 -13.66 4.24 -9.46
N PRO A 104 -13.87 5.26 -10.31
CA PRO A 104 -13.92 6.67 -9.88
C PRO A 104 -15.00 6.95 -8.85
N ALA A 105 -16.18 6.30 -8.97
CA ALA A 105 -17.26 6.44 -7.99
C ALA A 105 -16.89 5.89 -6.61
N GLY A 106 -15.96 4.94 -6.54
CA GLY A 106 -15.38 4.41 -5.31
C GLY A 106 -14.11 5.14 -4.85
N TYR A 107 -13.76 6.28 -5.44
CA TYR A 107 -12.56 7.08 -5.15
C TYR A 107 -11.23 6.41 -5.54
N GLN A 108 -11.22 5.53 -6.55
CA GLN A 108 -9.97 5.02 -7.11
C GLN A 108 -9.27 6.11 -7.91
N GLU A 109 -8.08 6.52 -7.46
CA GLU A 109 -7.27 7.55 -8.12
C GLU A 109 -6.20 6.95 -9.05
N VAL A 110 -5.64 5.81 -8.68
CA VAL A 110 -4.68 5.05 -9.50
C VAL A 110 -5.36 3.80 -10.01
N PHE A 111 -5.40 3.63 -11.33
CA PHE A 111 -6.03 2.48 -11.99
C PHE A 111 -5.13 1.26 -11.97
N HIS A 112 -4.81 0.82 -10.78
CA HIS A 112 -4.11 -0.38 -10.41
C HIS A 112 -4.59 -0.76 -9.02
N TYR A 113 -5.01 -2.00 -8.84
CA TYR A 113 -5.49 -2.47 -7.54
C TYR A 113 -4.47 -2.18 -6.44
N HIS A 114 -4.91 -1.57 -5.37
CA HIS A 114 -4.05 -1.33 -4.22
C HIS A 114 -4.84 -1.34 -2.91
N LEU A 115 -4.24 -1.92 -1.90
CA LEU A 115 -4.78 -1.99 -0.56
C LEU A 115 -3.94 -1.11 0.36
N HIS A 116 -4.59 -0.13 0.99
CA HIS A 116 -3.99 0.67 2.05
C HIS A 116 -4.08 -0.07 3.38
N VAL A 117 -2.99 -0.07 4.16
CA VAL A 117 -2.96 -0.53 5.55
C VAL A 117 -2.51 0.65 6.41
N PHE A 118 -3.37 1.06 7.35
CA PHE A 118 -3.13 2.22 8.21
C PHE A 118 -2.77 1.81 9.63
N PRO A 119 -1.69 2.37 10.21
CA PRO A 119 -1.52 2.35 11.65
C PRO A 119 -2.55 3.30 12.25
N ARG A 120 -3.28 2.85 13.28
CA ARG A 120 -4.34 3.62 13.92
C ARG A 120 -3.99 3.92 15.37
N TYR A 121 -4.36 5.11 15.81
CA TYR A 121 -4.15 5.60 17.18
C TYR A 121 -5.44 6.16 17.73
N ASN A 122 -5.64 6.09 19.04
CA ASN A 122 -6.80 6.68 19.67
C ASN A 122 -6.85 8.19 19.35
N HIS A 123 -8.00 8.65 18.89
CA HIS A 123 -8.20 10.06 18.48
C HIS A 123 -7.36 10.51 17.27
N ASP A 124 -7.00 9.61 16.37
CA ASP A 124 -6.30 9.96 15.12
C ASP A 124 -7.19 10.64 14.07
N TYR A 125 -8.50 10.50 14.19
CA TYR A 125 -9.51 11.11 13.32
C TYR A 125 -9.28 10.88 11.82
N LEU A 126 -8.76 9.72 11.45
CA LEU A 126 -8.38 9.38 10.06
C LEU A 126 -9.49 9.71 9.04
N TYR A 127 -10.74 9.40 9.38
CA TYR A 127 -11.87 9.60 8.47
C TYR A 127 -12.41 11.02 8.47
N ASP A 128 -12.23 11.78 9.53
CA ASP A 128 -12.66 13.17 9.66
C ASP A 128 -11.68 14.13 8.99
N LEU A 129 -10.40 13.73 8.91
CA LEU A 129 -9.30 14.54 8.37
C LEU A 129 -8.91 14.15 6.92
N THR A 130 -9.78 13.49 6.17
CA THR A 130 -9.46 12.97 4.83
C THR A 130 -8.99 14.06 3.86
N PHE A 131 -9.52 15.27 3.95
CA PHE A 131 -9.13 16.41 3.12
C PHE A 131 -7.80 17.07 3.53
N GLN A 132 -7.21 16.66 4.64
CA GLN A 132 -5.89 17.15 5.11
C GLN A 132 -4.72 16.26 4.68
N ARG A 133 -4.96 15.33 3.77
CA ARG A 133 -3.91 14.51 3.16
C ARG A 133 -2.89 15.41 2.46
N ARG A 134 -1.60 15.16 2.70
CA ARG A 134 -0.51 15.89 2.07
C ARG A 134 0.56 14.97 1.52
N LEU A 135 1.29 15.45 0.50
CA LEU A 135 2.52 14.83 0.03
C LEU A 135 3.60 14.96 1.11
N THR A 136 4.32 13.87 1.36
CA THR A 136 5.48 13.82 2.26
C THR A 136 6.77 13.75 1.47
N THR A 137 7.89 14.16 2.09
CA THR A 137 9.20 14.02 1.50
C THR A 137 9.76 12.60 1.72
N PRO A 138 10.72 12.14 0.89
CA PRO A 138 11.41 10.88 1.13
C PRO A 138 12.06 10.80 2.52
N GLU A 139 12.61 11.90 3.02
CA GLU A 139 13.25 11.99 4.34
C GLU A 139 12.26 11.78 5.48
N GLU A 140 11.02 12.29 5.34
CA GLU A 140 9.95 12.03 6.32
C GLU A 140 9.56 10.54 6.36
N ARG A 141 9.57 9.86 5.21
CA ARG A 141 9.17 8.46 5.09
C ARG A 141 10.24 7.48 5.53
N LEU A 142 11.51 7.82 5.36
CA LEU A 142 12.64 6.92 5.58
C LEU A 142 12.64 6.23 6.95
N PRO A 143 12.44 6.92 8.10
CA PRO A 143 12.44 6.25 9.41
C PRO A 143 11.36 5.17 9.54
N TYR A 144 10.21 5.36 8.91
CA TYR A 144 9.11 4.39 8.90
C TYR A 144 9.42 3.20 8.01
N ALA A 145 9.94 3.47 6.82
CA ALA A 145 10.39 2.42 5.90
C ALA A 145 11.47 1.53 6.53
N GLU A 146 12.48 2.12 7.18
CA GLU A 146 13.56 1.37 7.83
C GLU A 146 13.07 0.45 8.95
N LYS A 147 12.08 0.88 9.75
CA LYS A 147 11.49 0.04 10.79
C LYS A 147 10.82 -1.19 10.19
N LEU A 148 10.05 -1.01 9.11
CA LEU A 148 9.36 -2.11 8.46
C LEU A 148 10.32 -3.01 7.66
N LYS A 149 11.32 -2.45 6.98
CA LYS A 149 12.36 -3.24 6.31
C LYS A 149 13.07 -4.17 7.30
N ARG A 150 13.43 -3.67 8.48
CA ARG A 150 14.04 -4.48 9.54
C ARG A 150 13.09 -5.57 10.04
N TYR A 151 11.81 -5.27 10.17
CA TYR A 151 10.81 -6.26 10.56
C TYR A 151 10.67 -7.38 9.53
N PHE A 152 10.71 -7.06 8.24
CA PHE A 152 10.57 -8.02 7.14
C PHE A 152 11.90 -8.69 6.74
N ASP A 153 13.03 -8.28 7.28
CA ASP A 153 14.33 -8.85 6.93
C ASP A 153 14.35 -10.37 7.18
N GLY A 154 14.66 -11.14 6.14
CA GLY A 154 14.65 -12.60 6.18
C GLY A 154 13.28 -13.27 6.27
N LYS A 155 12.18 -12.51 6.22
CA LYS A 155 10.81 -13.06 6.24
C LYS A 155 10.27 -13.23 4.82
N SER A 156 9.55 -14.31 4.60
CA SER A 156 8.74 -14.56 3.41
C SER A 156 7.29 -14.79 3.82
N LEU A 157 6.35 -14.56 2.90
CA LEU A 157 4.96 -14.91 3.14
C LEU A 157 4.80 -16.43 3.14
N GLU A 158 4.22 -16.95 4.21
CA GLU A 158 3.78 -18.35 4.28
C GLU A 158 2.31 -18.38 3.86
N VAL A 159 2.09 -18.77 2.61
CA VAL A 159 0.73 -18.91 2.04
C VAL A 159 0.43 -20.39 1.93
N GLU A 160 -0.45 -20.88 2.81
CA GLU A 160 -1.03 -22.21 2.70
C GLU A 160 -2.14 -22.18 1.64
N MET A 161 -2.05 -23.05 0.63
CA MET A 161 -3.08 -23.24 -0.40
C MET A 161 -3.85 -24.55 -0.17
#